data_6b0e5f38a158b2b5aa7d4139a46d1706
#
_entry.id   6b0e5f38a158b2b5aa7d4139a46d1706
#
_cell.length_a   1.000
_cell.length_b   1.000
_cell.length_c   1.000
_cell.angle_alpha   90.00
_cell.angle_beta   90.00
_cell.angle_gamma   90.00
#
_symmetry.space_group_name_H-M   'P 1'
#
loop_
_entity.id
_entity.type
_entity.pdbx_description
1 polymer ?
#
loop_
_entity_poly.entity_id
_entity_poly.type
_entity_poly.pdbx_seq_one_letter_code
_entity_poly.pdbx_strand_id
1 'polypeptide(L)'
;MNFNFYDIIKYLVPNFLKNLIKKKRYYNAIDNIDRKLNKYINRRNGFYIECGANDGVNQSNTWFFEKKLNWRGILIEPVPKLFTQLKNNRCKKNIFENVCLVGKNYKSKYINMRYDNCQTKVFGDNKNKKIKAKTSTLSELLDKNKIIKSIDLFTLDVEGYENNVLDGINFAKHNFKFFLIETKKFFKIKKYLSSKNYQFIKKLSRHDYLFKYTPKKYEKR
;
A
#
# COMPACT_ATOMS: atom_id res chain seq x y z
N MET A 1 10.66 37.64 2.29
CA MET A 1 10.66 36.50 1.38
C MET A 1 11.83 35.60 1.77
N ASN A 2 11.59 34.53 2.53
CA ASN A 2 12.63 33.57 2.90
C ASN A 2 12.74 32.54 1.77
N PHE A 3 13.65 32.77 0.85
CA PHE A 3 14.02 31.74 -0.12
C PHE A 3 14.78 30.63 0.60
N ASN A 4 14.24 29.42 0.52
CA ASN A 4 14.89 28.24 1.09
C ASN A 4 16.15 27.94 0.26
N PHE A 5 17.28 27.69 0.90
CA PHE A 5 18.57 27.35 0.28
C PHE A 5 18.45 26.28 -0.85
N TYR A 6 17.49 25.39 -0.75
CA TYR A 6 17.17 24.40 -1.78
C TYR A 6 16.60 24.98 -3.09
N ASP A 7 15.89 26.10 -3.02
CA ASP A 7 15.32 26.73 -4.23
C ASP A 7 16.39 27.46 -5.04
N ILE A 8 17.42 27.99 -4.38
CA ILE A 8 18.57 28.64 -5.01
C ILE A 8 19.42 27.61 -5.78
N ILE A 9 19.66 26.43 -5.20
CA ILE A 9 20.42 25.35 -5.83
C ILE A 9 19.72 24.83 -7.10
N LYS A 10 18.40 24.88 -7.16
CA LYS A 10 17.61 24.40 -8.30
C LYS A 10 17.87 25.18 -9.59
N TYR A 11 18.27 26.45 -9.48
CA TYR A 11 18.52 27.31 -10.63
C TYR A 11 20.00 27.47 -10.99
N LEU A 12 20.92 27.33 -10.03
CA LEU A 12 22.35 27.62 -10.24
C LEU A 12 23.21 26.38 -10.53
N VAL A 13 22.70 25.16 -10.32
CA VAL A 13 23.49 23.92 -10.49
C VAL A 13 23.20 23.31 -11.86
N PRO A 14 24.23 23.02 -12.70
CA PRO A 14 24.07 22.31 -13.97
C PRO A 14 23.41 20.94 -13.77
N ASN A 15 22.61 20.49 -14.75
CA ASN A 15 21.80 19.28 -14.65
C ASN A 15 22.63 18.02 -14.35
N PHE A 16 23.88 17.92 -14.79
CA PHE A 16 24.76 16.80 -14.48
C PHE A 16 25.14 16.76 -12.99
N LEU A 17 25.40 17.92 -12.36
CA LEU A 17 25.67 18.03 -10.93
C LEU A 17 24.40 17.80 -10.09
N LYS A 18 23.20 18.18 -10.59
CA LYS A 18 21.92 17.86 -9.94
C LYS A 18 21.73 16.34 -9.79
N ASN A 19 22.25 15.56 -10.73
CA ASN A 19 22.19 14.09 -10.66
C ASN A 19 23.19 13.50 -9.65
N LEU A 20 24.33 14.15 -9.42
CA LEU A 20 25.30 13.79 -8.38
C LEU A 20 24.82 14.19 -6.98
N ILE A 21 24.13 15.34 -6.87
CA ILE A 21 23.58 15.87 -5.62
C ILE A 21 22.24 15.21 -5.25
N LYS A 22 21.56 14.52 -6.18
CA LYS A 22 20.43 13.65 -5.83
C LYS A 22 20.96 12.60 -4.85
N LYS A 23 21.05 13.00 -3.56
CA LYS A 23 21.18 12.06 -2.45
C LYS A 23 20.25 10.90 -2.78
N LYS A 24 20.77 9.69 -2.97
CA LYS A 24 19.97 8.48 -3.21
C LYS A 24 18.84 8.50 -2.18
N ARG A 25 17.63 8.85 -2.61
CA ARG A 25 16.48 8.96 -1.72
C ARG A 25 16.16 7.53 -1.31
N TYR A 26 16.54 7.17 -0.09
CA TYR A 26 16.33 5.80 0.43
C TYR A 26 14.88 5.55 0.81
N TYR A 27 14.13 6.61 1.11
CA TYR A 27 12.75 6.58 1.55
C TYR A 27 11.91 7.38 0.56
N ASN A 28 10.84 6.77 0.04
CA ASN A 28 9.99 7.35 -1.02
C ASN A 28 8.55 7.61 -0.57
N ALA A 29 8.15 7.06 0.58
CA ALA A 29 6.82 7.29 1.11
C ALA A 29 6.61 8.76 1.55
N ILE A 30 5.38 9.23 1.45
CA ILE A 30 4.97 10.53 2.03
C ILE A 30 5.27 10.50 3.53
N ASP A 31 5.60 11.65 4.11
CA ASP A 31 5.89 11.80 5.54
C ASP A 31 6.95 10.82 6.08
N ASN A 32 7.79 10.24 5.21
CA ASN A 32 8.75 9.20 5.53
C ASN A 32 8.11 7.99 6.26
N ILE A 33 6.93 7.58 5.85
CA ILE A 33 6.17 6.46 6.45
C ILE A 33 6.99 5.18 6.40
N ASP A 34 7.65 4.85 5.29
CA ASP A 34 8.54 3.71 5.13
C ASP A 34 9.69 3.70 6.15
N ARG A 35 10.29 4.87 6.45
CA ARG A 35 11.29 5.03 7.51
C ARG A 35 10.69 4.77 8.91
N LYS A 36 9.48 5.28 9.14
CA LYS A 36 8.77 5.07 10.41
C LYS A 36 8.39 3.60 10.59
N LEU A 37 7.87 2.95 9.53
CA LEU A 37 7.55 1.51 9.51
C LEU A 37 8.78 0.65 9.84
N ASN A 38 9.95 0.98 9.27
CA ASN A 38 11.18 0.22 9.51
C ASN A 38 11.56 0.14 10.99
N LYS A 39 11.17 1.14 11.81
CA LYS A 39 11.40 1.09 13.27
C LYS A 39 10.58 -0.01 13.98
N TYR A 40 9.43 -0.39 13.40
CA TYR A 40 8.54 -1.41 13.99
C TYR A 40 8.79 -2.81 13.42
N ILE A 41 9.18 -2.87 12.12
CA ILE A 41 9.25 -4.15 11.42
C ILE A 41 10.68 -4.66 11.30
N ASN A 42 11.66 -3.80 11.26
CA ASN A 42 13.13 -4.00 11.26
C ASN A 42 13.61 -5.44 10.97
N ARG A 43 13.31 -5.97 9.78
CA ARG A 43 13.75 -7.30 9.33
C ARG A 43 14.10 -7.29 7.86
N ARG A 44 14.96 -8.24 7.45
CA ARG A 44 15.27 -8.52 6.05
C ARG A 44 14.43 -9.68 5.51
N ASN A 45 14.37 -9.80 4.18
CA ASN A 45 13.74 -10.92 3.48
C ASN A 45 12.25 -11.13 3.85
N GLY A 46 11.51 -10.04 4.09
CA GLY A 46 10.08 -10.08 4.39
C GLY A 46 9.21 -10.20 3.14
N PHE A 47 7.92 -10.37 3.39
CA PHE A 47 6.90 -10.41 2.34
C PHE A 47 5.83 -9.35 2.59
N TYR A 48 5.59 -8.51 1.57
CA TYR A 48 4.60 -7.45 1.64
C TYR A 48 3.46 -7.63 0.64
N ILE A 49 2.36 -6.92 0.90
CA ILE A 49 1.33 -6.59 -0.08
C ILE A 49 1.21 -5.07 -0.08
N GLU A 50 1.21 -4.46 -1.26
CA GLU A 50 0.93 -3.03 -1.44
C GLU A 50 -0.28 -2.88 -2.36
N CYS A 51 -1.39 -2.41 -1.80
CA CYS A 51 -2.63 -2.13 -2.51
C CYS A 51 -2.78 -0.62 -2.69
N GLY A 52 -2.93 -0.17 -3.94
CA GLY A 52 -2.74 1.20 -4.35
C GLY A 52 -1.26 1.48 -4.64
N ALA A 53 -0.60 0.56 -5.38
CA ALA A 53 0.85 0.61 -5.59
C ALA A 53 1.30 1.71 -6.56
N ASN A 54 0.37 2.41 -7.23
CA ASN A 54 0.63 3.50 -8.17
C ASN A 54 1.68 3.10 -9.23
N ASP A 55 2.69 3.95 -9.49
CA ASP A 55 3.82 3.66 -10.39
C ASP A 55 4.91 2.78 -9.73
N GLY A 56 4.74 2.41 -8.46
CA GLY A 56 5.64 1.57 -7.68
C GLY A 56 6.85 2.27 -7.06
N VAL A 57 7.01 3.56 -7.26
CA VAL A 57 8.15 4.35 -6.73
C VAL A 57 7.65 5.56 -5.96
N ASN A 58 6.87 6.42 -6.63
CA ASN A 58 6.37 7.63 -6.01
C ASN A 58 5.41 7.27 -4.90
N GLN A 59 5.68 7.79 -3.68
CA GLN A 59 4.87 7.60 -2.48
C GLN A 59 4.77 6.14 -1.99
N SER A 60 5.51 5.19 -2.58
CA SER A 60 5.44 3.79 -2.20
C SER A 60 5.91 3.56 -0.77
N ASN A 61 5.08 2.86 0.01
CA ASN A 61 5.36 2.46 1.39
C ASN A 61 6.30 1.24 1.46
N THR A 62 6.48 0.50 0.34
CA THR A 62 7.24 -0.76 0.32
C THR A 62 8.52 -0.70 -0.52
N TRP A 63 8.74 0.36 -1.30
CA TRP A 63 9.93 0.50 -2.14
C TRP A 63 11.23 0.37 -1.35
N PHE A 64 11.34 1.02 -0.18
CA PHE A 64 12.49 0.91 0.71
C PHE A 64 12.74 -0.53 1.14
N PHE A 65 11.72 -1.25 1.56
CA PHE A 65 11.82 -2.64 2.01
C PHE A 65 12.32 -3.56 0.88
N GLU A 66 11.83 -3.36 -0.35
CA GLU A 66 12.33 -4.10 -1.51
C GLU A 66 13.80 -3.80 -1.80
N LYS A 67 14.15 -2.51 -1.93
CA LYS A 67 15.48 -2.10 -2.43
C LYS A 67 16.59 -2.24 -1.39
N LYS A 68 16.27 -2.16 -0.09
CA LYS A 68 17.27 -2.14 0.99
C LYS A 68 17.24 -3.37 1.88
N LEU A 69 16.09 -3.99 2.03
CA LEU A 69 15.91 -5.11 2.95
C LEU A 69 15.61 -6.43 2.26
N ASN A 70 15.70 -6.46 0.91
CA ASN A 70 15.49 -7.64 0.06
C ASN A 70 14.09 -8.27 0.24
N TRP A 71 13.06 -7.44 0.45
CA TRP A 71 11.70 -7.92 0.52
C TRP A 71 11.13 -8.22 -0.87
N ARG A 72 10.10 -9.07 -0.92
CA ARG A 72 9.30 -9.35 -2.10
C ARG A 72 7.84 -9.35 -1.71
N GLY A 73 6.97 -9.21 -2.70
CA GLY A 73 5.55 -9.15 -2.36
C GLY A 73 4.62 -9.14 -3.55
N ILE A 74 3.39 -8.74 -3.26
CA ILE A 74 2.34 -8.52 -4.25
C ILE A 74 2.09 -7.02 -4.35
N LEU A 75 2.07 -6.53 -5.56
CA LEU A 75 1.81 -5.13 -5.90
C LEU A 75 0.53 -5.05 -6.71
N ILE A 76 -0.46 -4.32 -6.21
CA ILE A 76 -1.81 -4.27 -6.76
C ILE A 76 -2.12 -2.83 -7.18
N GLU A 77 -2.40 -2.64 -8.46
CA GLU A 77 -2.73 -1.35 -9.05
C GLU A 77 -3.80 -1.52 -10.13
N PRO A 78 -5.01 -0.97 -9.96
CA PRO A 78 -6.09 -1.14 -10.92
C PRO A 78 -5.96 -0.32 -12.20
N VAL A 79 -5.20 0.80 -12.20
CA VAL A 79 -5.06 1.70 -13.35
C VAL A 79 -4.04 1.14 -14.34
N PRO A 80 -4.43 0.76 -15.58
CA PRO A 80 -3.53 0.06 -16.52
C PRO A 80 -2.23 0.82 -16.82
N LYS A 81 -2.31 2.15 -16.97
CA LYS A 81 -1.13 3.00 -17.23
C LYS A 81 -0.14 2.95 -16.07
N LEU A 82 -0.62 3.11 -14.84
CA LEU A 82 0.21 3.05 -13.63
C LEU A 82 0.76 1.64 -13.42
N PHE A 83 -0.06 0.62 -13.64
CA PHE A 83 0.36 -0.78 -13.56
C PHE A 83 1.51 -1.12 -14.51
N THR A 84 1.52 -0.56 -15.73
CA THR A 84 2.64 -0.73 -16.66
C THR A 84 3.91 -0.10 -16.11
N GLN A 85 3.83 1.11 -15.55
CA GLN A 85 4.95 1.79 -14.90
C GLN A 85 5.45 0.99 -13.68
N LEU A 86 4.53 0.54 -12.83
CA LEU A 86 4.78 -0.29 -11.67
C LEU A 86 5.63 -1.54 -12.02
N LYS A 87 5.23 -2.28 -13.06
CA LYS A 87 5.97 -3.46 -13.55
C LYS A 87 7.39 -3.13 -14.03
N ASN A 88 7.60 -1.94 -14.57
CA ASN A 88 8.91 -1.50 -15.04
C ASN A 88 9.81 -1.04 -13.89
N ASN A 89 9.23 -0.44 -12.86
CA ASN A 89 9.95 0.18 -11.75
C ASN A 89 10.33 -0.80 -10.62
N ARG A 90 9.59 -1.91 -10.49
CA ARG A 90 9.77 -2.85 -9.37
C ARG A 90 10.45 -4.15 -9.81
N CYS A 91 11.02 -4.87 -8.85
CA CYS A 91 11.71 -6.14 -9.10
C CYS A 91 10.76 -7.18 -9.73
N LYS A 92 11.20 -7.82 -10.81
CA LYS A 92 10.42 -8.84 -11.53
C LYS A 92 10.12 -10.11 -10.72
N LYS A 93 10.77 -10.29 -9.56
CA LYS A 93 10.44 -11.36 -8.60
C LYS A 93 9.20 -11.07 -7.76
N ASN A 94 8.62 -9.87 -7.86
CA ASN A 94 7.32 -9.57 -7.27
C ASN A 94 6.18 -10.12 -8.13
N ILE A 95 5.04 -10.30 -7.49
CA ILE A 95 3.77 -10.60 -8.15
C ILE A 95 3.07 -9.27 -8.44
N PHE A 96 2.53 -9.12 -9.64
CA PHE A 96 1.86 -7.91 -10.09
C PHE A 96 0.42 -8.24 -10.47
N GLU A 97 -0.54 -7.52 -9.90
CA GLU A 97 -1.96 -7.74 -10.14
C GLU A 97 -2.65 -6.44 -10.58
N ASN A 98 -3.19 -6.43 -11.82
CA ASN A 98 -3.93 -5.29 -12.35
C ASN A 98 -5.43 -5.47 -12.08
N VAL A 99 -5.80 -5.28 -10.81
CA VAL A 99 -7.18 -5.46 -10.34
C VAL A 99 -7.53 -4.42 -9.27
N CYS A 100 -8.82 -4.17 -9.10
CA CYS A 100 -9.37 -3.48 -7.93
C CYS A 100 -9.80 -4.52 -6.89
N LEU A 101 -9.30 -4.41 -5.66
CA LEU A 101 -9.74 -5.28 -4.58
C LEU A 101 -11.14 -4.89 -4.11
N VAL A 102 -11.98 -5.91 -3.88
CA VAL A 102 -13.38 -5.76 -3.47
C VAL A 102 -13.71 -6.65 -2.27
N GLY A 103 -14.87 -6.39 -1.65
CA GLY A 103 -15.40 -7.22 -0.56
C GLY A 103 -15.95 -8.56 -1.07
N LYS A 104 -16.07 -9.52 -0.17
CA LYS A 104 -16.51 -10.92 -0.46
C LYS A 104 -17.89 -11.02 -1.14
N ASN A 105 -18.77 -10.04 -0.94
CA ASN A 105 -20.11 -10.03 -1.50
C ASN A 105 -20.21 -9.31 -2.86
N TYR A 106 -19.11 -8.77 -3.38
CA TYR A 106 -19.09 -8.11 -4.68
C TYR A 106 -19.16 -9.13 -5.81
N LYS A 107 -20.22 -9.07 -6.65
CA LYS A 107 -20.52 -10.11 -7.65
C LYS A 107 -20.03 -9.80 -9.06
N SER A 108 -19.77 -8.54 -9.38
CA SER A 108 -19.37 -8.18 -10.74
C SER A 108 -17.87 -8.43 -10.97
N LYS A 109 -17.53 -8.95 -12.16
CA LYS A 109 -16.13 -9.13 -12.61
C LYS A 109 -15.40 -7.81 -12.85
N TYR A 110 -16.13 -6.69 -12.90
CA TYR A 110 -15.57 -5.36 -13.18
C TYR A 110 -16.19 -4.32 -12.25
N ILE A 111 -15.42 -3.27 -12.01
CA ILE A 111 -15.85 -2.09 -11.27
C ILE A 111 -15.47 -0.83 -12.02
N ASN A 112 -16.36 0.17 -11.99
CA ASN A 112 -16.05 1.48 -12.56
C ASN A 112 -15.35 2.32 -11.50
N MET A 113 -14.22 2.92 -11.86
CA MET A 113 -13.40 3.78 -11.00
C MET A 113 -13.26 5.14 -11.66
N ARG A 114 -13.16 6.18 -10.87
CA ARG A 114 -12.77 7.51 -11.31
C ARG A 114 -11.26 7.66 -11.17
N TYR A 115 -10.61 8.08 -12.25
CA TYR A 115 -9.18 8.38 -12.25
C TYR A 115 -8.97 9.89 -12.34
N ASP A 116 -8.33 10.46 -11.35
CA ASP A 116 -7.98 11.89 -11.26
C ASP A 116 -6.50 12.00 -10.91
N ASN A 117 -5.66 11.97 -11.93
CA ASN A 117 -4.19 12.05 -12.00
C ASN A 117 -3.34 11.62 -10.77
N CYS A 118 -3.85 11.76 -9.55
CA CYS A 118 -3.17 11.39 -8.29
C CYS A 118 -4.04 10.58 -7.33
N GLN A 119 -5.34 10.49 -7.57
CA GLN A 119 -6.28 9.76 -6.71
C GLN A 119 -7.25 8.95 -7.54
N THR A 120 -7.30 7.65 -7.28
CA THR A 120 -8.24 6.75 -7.93
C THR A 120 -9.32 6.34 -6.94
N LYS A 121 -10.57 6.75 -7.19
CA LYS A 121 -11.70 6.45 -6.29
C LYS A 121 -12.70 5.51 -6.96
N VAL A 122 -13.21 4.57 -6.18
CA VAL A 122 -14.37 3.77 -6.55
C VAL A 122 -15.61 4.63 -6.31
N PHE A 123 -16.37 4.89 -7.39
CA PHE A 123 -17.60 5.72 -7.42
C PHE A 123 -17.41 7.24 -7.42
N GLY A 124 -18.14 7.90 -8.30
CA GLY A 124 -18.31 9.35 -8.39
C GLY A 124 -18.87 9.79 -9.75
N ASP A 125 -19.91 10.64 -9.71
CA ASP A 125 -20.71 11.08 -10.86
C ASP A 125 -20.18 12.30 -11.62
N ASN A 126 -18.90 12.50 -11.79
CA ASN A 126 -18.38 13.62 -12.54
C ASN A 126 -17.62 13.23 -13.81
N LYS A 127 -17.58 14.15 -14.79
CA LYS A 127 -17.09 14.04 -16.19
C LYS A 127 -15.62 13.59 -16.38
N ASN A 128 -14.93 13.11 -15.34
CA ASN A 128 -13.55 12.68 -15.40
C ASN A 128 -13.43 11.25 -15.93
N LYS A 129 -12.25 10.88 -16.44
CA LYS A 129 -11.98 9.60 -17.09
C LYS A 129 -12.42 8.43 -16.22
N LYS A 130 -13.45 7.72 -16.65
CA LYS A 130 -13.89 6.46 -16.04
C LYS A 130 -12.96 5.34 -16.49
N ILE A 131 -12.49 4.54 -15.54
CA ILE A 131 -11.70 3.33 -15.80
C ILE A 131 -12.53 2.14 -15.36
N LYS A 132 -12.59 1.13 -16.21
CA LYS A 132 -13.18 -0.17 -15.89
C LYS A 132 -12.04 -1.11 -15.45
N ALA A 133 -12.00 -1.46 -14.17
CA ALA A 133 -11.00 -2.37 -13.62
C ALA A 133 -11.59 -3.76 -13.37
N LYS A 134 -10.79 -4.82 -13.57
CA LYS A 134 -11.12 -6.16 -13.10
C LYS A 134 -11.20 -6.18 -11.58
N THR A 135 -12.03 -7.03 -11.02
CA THR A 135 -12.17 -7.17 -9.56
C THR A 135 -11.65 -8.52 -9.07
N SER A 136 -11.18 -8.53 -7.85
CA SER A 136 -10.90 -9.75 -7.08
C SER A 136 -10.98 -9.43 -5.60
N THR A 137 -11.25 -10.40 -4.76
CA THR A 137 -10.97 -10.28 -3.33
C THR A 137 -9.48 -10.50 -3.06
N LEU A 138 -8.97 -9.99 -1.94
CA LEU A 138 -7.58 -10.28 -1.58
C LEU A 138 -7.36 -11.78 -1.36
N SER A 139 -8.33 -12.47 -0.76
CA SER A 139 -8.22 -13.92 -0.55
C SER A 139 -8.11 -14.71 -1.84
N GLU A 140 -8.91 -14.38 -2.87
CA GLU A 140 -8.80 -15.00 -4.19
C GLU A 140 -7.42 -14.78 -4.81
N LEU A 141 -6.83 -13.58 -4.68
CA LEU A 141 -5.48 -13.32 -5.17
C LEU A 141 -4.42 -14.13 -4.44
N LEU A 142 -4.53 -14.23 -3.12
CA LEU A 142 -3.60 -15.01 -2.31
C LEU A 142 -3.68 -16.51 -2.66
N ASP A 143 -4.89 -17.02 -2.86
CA ASP A 143 -5.13 -18.41 -3.26
C ASP A 143 -4.60 -18.71 -4.67
N LYS A 144 -4.94 -17.86 -5.63
CA LYS A 144 -4.45 -17.92 -7.02
C LYS A 144 -2.93 -18.00 -7.07
N ASN A 145 -2.26 -17.16 -6.27
CA ASN A 145 -0.80 -17.08 -6.23
C ASN A 145 -0.16 -18.05 -5.23
N LYS A 146 -0.95 -18.96 -4.63
CA LYS A 146 -0.49 -19.99 -3.68
C LYS A 146 0.31 -19.40 -2.51
N ILE A 147 -0.12 -18.26 -1.98
CA ILE A 147 0.52 -17.60 -0.84
C ILE A 147 0.08 -18.26 0.46
N ILE A 148 0.88 -19.20 0.96
CA ILE A 148 0.67 -19.94 2.21
C ILE A 148 1.47 -19.38 3.39
N LYS A 149 2.46 -18.54 3.12
CA LYS A 149 3.29 -17.93 4.17
C LYS A 149 2.60 -16.74 4.81
N SER A 150 2.99 -16.44 6.04
CA SER A 150 2.56 -15.22 6.74
C SER A 150 3.05 -13.98 6.00
N ILE A 151 2.16 -12.99 5.83
CA ILE A 151 2.46 -11.70 5.22
C ILE A 151 2.98 -10.77 6.33
N ASP A 152 4.19 -10.23 6.14
CA ASP A 152 4.82 -9.38 7.16
C ASP A 152 4.18 -7.99 7.21
N LEU A 153 3.81 -7.42 6.05
CA LEU A 153 3.20 -6.10 5.95
C LEU A 153 2.16 -6.06 4.82
N PHE A 154 0.98 -5.58 5.14
CA PHE A 154 0.00 -5.17 4.14
C PHE A 154 -0.23 -3.66 4.24
N THR A 155 0.11 -2.92 3.17
CA THR A 155 -0.20 -1.50 3.03
C THR A 155 -1.44 -1.33 2.18
N LEU A 156 -2.40 -0.58 2.69
CA LEU A 156 -3.71 -0.38 2.07
C LEU A 156 -4.01 1.11 1.96
N ASP A 157 -3.94 1.63 0.74
CA ASP A 157 -4.28 2.99 0.37
C ASP A 157 -5.18 2.95 -0.87
N VAL A 158 -6.49 3.08 -0.65
CA VAL A 158 -7.54 2.90 -1.68
C VAL A 158 -8.63 3.97 -1.62
N GLU A 159 -8.27 5.13 -1.09
CA GLU A 159 -9.05 6.36 -1.15
C GLU A 159 -10.52 6.21 -0.70
N GLY A 160 -10.74 5.54 0.44
CA GLY A 160 -12.02 5.40 1.11
C GLY A 160 -12.71 4.05 0.91
N TYR A 161 -12.08 3.11 0.19
CA TYR A 161 -12.62 1.77 -0.07
C TYR A 161 -12.04 0.68 0.86
N GLU A 162 -11.30 1.07 1.90
CA GLU A 162 -10.51 0.20 2.77
C GLU A 162 -11.37 -0.88 3.45
N ASN A 163 -12.57 -0.52 3.93
CA ASN A 163 -13.48 -1.48 4.57
C ASN A 163 -13.89 -2.61 3.61
N ASN A 164 -14.12 -2.29 2.34
CA ASN A 164 -14.49 -3.27 1.34
C ASN A 164 -13.35 -4.23 1.06
N VAL A 165 -12.12 -3.71 0.93
CA VAL A 165 -10.93 -4.55 0.75
C VAL A 165 -10.74 -5.48 1.94
N LEU A 166 -10.84 -4.97 3.17
CA LEU A 166 -10.71 -5.77 4.39
C LEU A 166 -11.81 -6.84 4.51
N ASP A 167 -13.04 -6.56 4.07
CA ASP A 167 -14.12 -7.56 4.03
C ASP A 167 -13.83 -8.71 3.04
N GLY A 168 -13.00 -8.47 2.02
CA GLY A 168 -12.53 -9.48 1.07
C GLY A 168 -11.42 -10.39 1.59
N ILE A 169 -11.03 -10.28 2.88
CA ILE A 169 -9.97 -11.09 3.49
C ILE A 169 -10.57 -12.22 4.33
N ASN A 170 -10.18 -13.45 4.04
CA ASN A 170 -10.40 -14.59 4.93
C ASN A 170 -9.29 -14.67 5.97
N PHE A 171 -9.50 -14.05 7.13
CA PHE A 171 -8.54 -13.99 8.23
C PHE A 171 -8.31 -15.36 8.93
N ALA A 172 -9.16 -16.34 8.69
CA ALA A 172 -8.92 -17.71 9.17
C ALA A 172 -7.87 -18.44 8.32
N LYS A 173 -7.73 -18.05 7.05
CA LYS A 173 -6.83 -18.67 6.10
C LYS A 173 -5.51 -17.91 5.93
N HIS A 174 -5.56 -16.59 5.96
CA HIS A 174 -4.43 -15.71 5.64
C HIS A 174 -4.00 -14.90 6.85
N ASN A 175 -2.70 -14.95 7.17
CA ASN A 175 -2.11 -14.31 8.34
C ASN A 175 -1.27 -13.11 7.95
N PHE A 176 -1.52 -11.98 8.60
CA PHE A 176 -0.79 -10.72 8.41
C PHE A 176 -0.16 -10.32 9.76
N LYS A 177 1.11 -9.91 9.77
CA LYS A 177 1.75 -9.42 11.00
C LYS A 177 1.41 -7.97 11.25
N PHE A 178 1.46 -7.15 10.19
CA PHE A 178 1.17 -5.72 10.28
C PHE A 178 0.25 -5.28 9.15
N PHE A 179 -0.65 -4.35 9.49
CA PHE A 179 -1.38 -3.52 8.54
C PHE A 179 -0.91 -2.08 8.67
N LEU A 180 -0.62 -1.43 7.56
CA LEU A 180 -0.60 0.02 7.42
C LEU A 180 -1.81 0.41 6.60
N ILE A 181 -2.69 1.23 7.16
CA ILE A 181 -3.92 1.64 6.46
C ILE A 181 -4.03 3.14 6.44
N GLU A 182 -4.10 3.71 5.21
CA GLU A 182 -4.52 5.08 5.02
C GLU A 182 -6.05 5.16 5.05
N THR A 183 -6.62 5.96 5.96
CA THR A 183 -8.07 6.10 6.07
C THR A 183 -8.49 7.37 6.81
N LYS A 184 -9.62 7.94 6.39
CA LYS A 184 -10.35 8.98 7.12
C LYS A 184 -11.35 8.40 8.12
N LYS A 185 -11.57 7.06 8.10
CA LYS A 185 -12.55 6.34 8.92
C LYS A 185 -11.90 5.50 10.02
N PHE A 186 -10.92 6.07 10.74
CA PHE A 186 -10.08 5.36 11.71
C PHE A 186 -10.86 4.49 12.69
N PHE A 187 -11.88 5.02 13.36
CA PHE A 187 -12.62 4.27 14.37
C PHE A 187 -13.32 3.03 13.80
N LYS A 188 -13.85 3.12 12.56
CA LYS A 188 -14.48 1.99 11.88
C LYS A 188 -13.46 0.90 11.56
N ILE A 189 -12.29 1.28 11.01
CA ILE A 189 -11.19 0.35 10.71
C ILE A 189 -10.66 -0.26 12.00
N LYS A 190 -10.42 0.54 13.05
CA LYS A 190 -9.95 0.05 14.35
C LYS A 190 -10.90 -1.00 14.93
N LYS A 191 -12.22 -0.71 14.96
CA LYS A 191 -13.23 -1.66 15.46
C LYS A 191 -13.20 -2.98 14.68
N TYR A 192 -13.15 -2.90 13.35
CA TYR A 192 -13.10 -4.08 12.48
C TYR A 192 -11.83 -4.91 12.73
N LEU A 193 -10.65 -4.29 12.70
CA LEU A 193 -9.39 -4.99 12.89
C LEU A 193 -9.23 -5.54 14.32
N SER A 194 -9.74 -4.84 15.34
CA SER A 194 -9.75 -5.36 16.72
C SER A 194 -10.56 -6.65 16.84
N SER A 195 -11.67 -6.79 16.10
CA SER A 195 -12.44 -8.05 16.04
C SER A 195 -11.68 -9.21 15.37
N LYS A 196 -10.58 -8.91 14.67
CA LYS A 196 -9.67 -9.88 14.01
C LYS A 196 -8.34 -10.02 14.75
N ASN A 197 -8.26 -9.62 16.02
CA ASN A 197 -7.07 -9.68 16.87
C ASN A 197 -5.91 -8.78 16.40
N TYR A 198 -6.19 -7.64 15.77
CA TYR A 198 -5.20 -6.62 15.45
C TYR A 198 -5.33 -5.44 16.41
N GLN A 199 -4.23 -5.10 17.06
CA GLN A 199 -4.13 -3.94 17.94
C GLN A 199 -3.59 -2.73 17.17
N PHE A 200 -4.19 -1.56 17.38
CA PHE A 200 -3.65 -0.29 16.94
C PHE A 200 -2.33 0.01 17.67
N ILE A 201 -1.28 0.30 16.91
CA ILE A 201 0.07 0.57 17.45
C ILE A 201 0.38 2.06 17.43
N LYS A 202 0.24 2.69 16.25
CA LYS A 202 0.67 4.09 16.10
C LYS A 202 0.01 4.73 14.87
N LYS A 203 -0.24 6.04 14.98
CA LYS A 203 -0.53 6.93 13.86
C LYS A 203 0.80 7.41 13.27
N LEU A 204 1.08 7.11 12.00
CA LEU A 204 2.36 7.41 11.36
C LEU A 204 2.33 8.72 10.55
N SER A 205 1.15 9.11 10.01
CA SER A 205 0.91 10.38 9.35
C SER A 205 -0.46 10.93 9.71
N ARG A 206 -0.95 11.91 8.94
CA ARG A 206 -2.30 12.47 9.12
C ARG A 206 -3.40 11.41 9.03
N HIS A 207 -3.25 10.41 8.14
CA HIS A 207 -4.27 9.42 7.84
C HIS A 207 -3.77 7.96 7.85
N ASP A 208 -2.48 7.72 8.14
CA ASP A 208 -1.86 6.40 8.15
C ASP A 208 -1.78 5.82 9.55
N TYR A 209 -2.34 4.64 9.72
CA TYR A 209 -2.45 3.96 11.00
C TYR A 209 -1.84 2.56 10.92
N LEU A 210 -0.92 2.28 11.85
CA LEU A 210 -0.25 0.98 11.98
C LEU A 210 -0.98 0.10 12.97
N PHE A 211 -1.29 -1.13 12.53
CA PHE A 211 -1.87 -2.18 13.36
C PHE A 211 -0.97 -3.41 13.35
N LYS A 212 -0.95 -4.15 14.46
CA LYS A 212 -0.18 -5.39 14.62
C LYS A 212 -1.09 -6.51 15.08
N TYR A 213 -0.88 -7.70 14.54
CA TYR A 213 -1.54 -8.90 15.02
C TYR A 213 -1.10 -9.21 16.45
N THR A 214 -2.07 -9.40 17.34
CA THR A 214 -1.84 -9.74 18.74
C THR A 214 -2.87 -10.81 19.09
N PRO A 215 -2.49 -12.09 19.01
CA PRO A 215 -3.42 -13.18 19.33
C PRO A 215 -3.88 -13.05 20.79
N LYS A 216 -5.15 -13.27 21.05
CA LYS A 216 -5.67 -13.35 22.41
C LYS A 216 -4.92 -14.48 23.12
N LYS A 217 -4.29 -14.17 24.25
CA LYS A 217 -3.82 -15.23 25.16
C LYS A 217 -5.06 -16.01 25.62
N TYR A 218 -5.14 -17.28 25.27
CA TYR A 218 -6.08 -18.16 25.94
C TYR A 218 -5.63 -18.23 27.39
N GLU A 219 -6.39 -17.65 28.31
CA GLU A 219 -6.27 -18.01 29.72
C GLU A 219 -6.57 -19.51 29.79
N LYS A 220 -5.57 -20.31 30.11
CA LYS A 220 -5.77 -21.69 30.46
C LYS A 220 -6.67 -21.68 31.71
N ARG A 221 -7.94 -22.06 31.52
CA ARG A 221 -8.83 -22.43 32.62
C ARG A 221 -8.39 -23.77 33.19
#